data_976da9b564b7a4d7b6d6ee8fb4c141cd
#
_entry.id   976da9b564b7a4d7b6d6ee8fb4c141cd
#
_cell.length_a   1.000
_cell.length_b   1.000
_cell.length_c   1.000
_cell.angle_alpha   90.00
_cell.angle_beta   90.00
_cell.angle_gamma   90.00
#
_symmetry.space_group_name_H-M   'P 1'
#
loop_
_entity.id
_entity.type
_entity.pdbx_description
1 polymer ?
#
loop_
_entity_poly.entity_id
_entity_poly.type
_entity_poly.pdbx_seq_one_letter_code
_entity_poly.pdbx_strand_id
1 'polypeptide(L)'
;MERIPVAGPSITQREIDYVTDAVTNCWYGSANKYHERFERTFADYIGVKYAVALPSCTSAIHLSLAALEIGPGDEVIVPDVTWIASAAPISYVGAQPVFADIDRQTWCLSPEAFARSITPKTKAVILVDLYGNLPEIDRLLEIAHVHQIAVIEDAAEAFGSEYHGRRAGSFGDTGVFSFHGSKTMTTGEGGMLVTDRDDLFARVQVLRDHGRAPGDVTFINQEVAFKYKMSSFQAAIGLAQAERAEELVARKREIFGWYDERLSGISGVTLNPEPAGTRNSYWMTTVVLDPAMGLTKATVIQQLAAKQIDSRPFFHPLSHIPAYRQTLAAEQARKRNTNAYAISPYGVNLPCGLSITESQVDRVCAAFINVIAHRESVRRQVA
;
A
#
# COMPACT_ATOMS: atom_id res chain seq x y z
N MET A 1 3.49 21.85 -23.88
CA MET A 1 3.03 20.43 -23.81
C MET A 1 2.18 20.27 -22.56
N GLU A 2 1.10 19.53 -22.66
CA GLU A 2 0.23 19.23 -21.50
C GLU A 2 0.98 18.41 -20.47
N ARG A 3 0.74 18.69 -19.17
CA ARG A 3 1.33 17.97 -18.04
C ARG A 3 0.71 16.58 -17.92
N ILE A 4 1.53 15.56 -17.72
CA ILE A 4 1.09 14.19 -17.44
C ILE A 4 1.21 13.96 -15.92
N PRO A 5 0.07 13.80 -15.19
CA PRO A 5 0.10 13.56 -13.75
C PRO A 5 0.51 12.10 -13.45
N VAL A 6 1.13 11.88 -12.28
CA VAL A 6 1.60 10.54 -11.88
C VAL A 6 0.46 9.58 -11.56
N ALA A 7 -0.66 10.06 -11.04
CA ALA A 7 -1.82 9.27 -10.65
C ALA A 7 -3.10 10.06 -10.87
N GLY A 8 -4.22 9.36 -10.91
CA GLY A 8 -5.55 9.95 -11.00
C GLY A 8 -6.61 8.87 -10.99
N PRO A 9 -7.81 9.15 -10.42
CA PRO A 9 -8.89 8.18 -10.33
C PRO A 9 -9.63 8.01 -11.66
N SER A 10 -10.45 6.96 -11.72
CA SER A 10 -11.52 6.79 -12.72
C SER A 10 -12.86 7.02 -12.03
N ILE A 11 -13.53 8.12 -12.38
CA ILE A 11 -14.85 8.47 -11.86
C ILE A 11 -15.86 8.39 -12.99
N THR A 12 -16.96 7.69 -12.74
CA THR A 12 -18.08 7.53 -13.69
C THR A 12 -19.36 8.13 -13.12
N GLN A 13 -20.44 8.04 -13.87
CA GLN A 13 -21.76 8.48 -13.42
C GLN A 13 -22.23 7.70 -12.18
N ARG A 14 -21.79 6.44 -12.01
CA ARG A 14 -22.15 5.62 -10.85
C ARG A 14 -21.67 6.23 -9.52
N GLU A 15 -20.43 6.69 -9.46
CA GLU A 15 -19.89 7.38 -8.27
C GLU A 15 -20.67 8.65 -7.98
N ILE A 16 -21.00 9.43 -9.02
CA ILE A 16 -21.77 10.68 -8.89
C ILE A 16 -23.17 10.39 -8.35
N ASP A 17 -23.87 9.40 -8.89
CA ASP A 17 -25.22 9.03 -8.50
C ASP A 17 -25.26 8.55 -7.05
N TYR A 18 -24.32 7.69 -6.64
CA TYR A 18 -24.26 7.16 -5.27
C TYR A 18 -23.93 8.23 -4.24
N VAL A 19 -22.99 9.14 -4.56
CA VAL A 19 -22.69 10.26 -3.67
C VAL A 19 -23.87 11.21 -3.55
N THR A 20 -24.56 11.50 -4.66
CA THR A 20 -25.76 12.36 -4.66
C THR A 20 -26.86 11.75 -3.81
N ASP A 21 -27.13 10.44 -3.92
CA ASP A 21 -28.10 9.74 -3.06
C ASP A 21 -27.65 9.80 -1.59
N ALA A 22 -26.36 9.57 -1.31
CA ALA A 22 -25.84 9.60 0.04
C ALA A 22 -26.00 10.98 0.70
N VAL A 23 -25.68 12.06 -0.02
CA VAL A 23 -25.83 13.44 0.47
C VAL A 23 -27.30 13.79 0.68
N THR A 24 -28.19 13.30 -0.17
CA THR A 24 -29.60 13.64 -0.12
C THR A 24 -30.35 12.81 0.93
N ASN A 25 -30.05 11.51 1.07
CA ASN A 25 -30.93 10.56 1.73
C ASN A 25 -30.31 9.79 2.91
N CYS A 26 -28.95 9.78 3.07
CA CYS A 26 -28.31 8.91 4.03
C CYS A 26 -27.89 9.64 5.33
N TRP A 27 -28.88 10.08 6.09
CA TRP A 27 -28.71 10.72 7.37
C TRP A 27 -29.42 9.92 8.49
N TYR A 28 -28.88 9.99 9.73
CA TYR A 28 -29.43 9.33 10.92
C TYR A 28 -29.77 7.84 10.70
N GLY A 29 -31.04 7.48 10.63
CA GLY A 29 -31.49 6.09 10.52
C GLY A 29 -31.02 5.35 9.26
N SER A 30 -30.72 6.06 8.17
CA SER A 30 -30.20 5.51 6.91
C SER A 30 -28.69 5.76 6.70
N ALA A 31 -28.00 6.33 7.69
CA ALA A 31 -26.60 6.73 7.57
C ALA A 31 -25.64 5.58 7.23
N ASN A 32 -25.97 4.34 7.56
CA ASN A 32 -25.14 3.17 7.31
C ASN A 32 -25.45 2.44 5.99
N LYS A 33 -26.46 2.88 5.21
CA LYS A 33 -26.89 2.22 3.97
C LYS A 33 -25.73 1.87 3.02
N TYR A 34 -24.84 2.84 2.80
CA TYR A 34 -23.68 2.64 1.93
C TYR A 34 -22.55 1.88 2.61
N HIS A 35 -22.36 2.01 3.92
CA HIS A 35 -21.33 1.28 4.66
C HIS A 35 -21.56 -0.23 4.58
N GLU A 36 -22.76 -0.69 4.91
CA GLU A 36 -23.12 -2.12 4.92
C GLU A 36 -22.94 -2.77 3.53
N ARG A 37 -23.37 -2.06 2.50
CA ARG A 37 -23.20 -2.53 1.12
C ARG A 37 -21.72 -2.54 0.69
N PHE A 38 -20.98 -1.47 1.00
CA PHE A 38 -19.58 -1.34 0.66
C PHE A 38 -18.73 -2.40 1.38
N GLU A 39 -18.89 -2.53 2.70
CA GLU A 39 -18.19 -3.52 3.51
C GLU A 39 -18.47 -4.94 2.98
N ARG A 40 -19.71 -5.26 2.66
CA ARG A 40 -20.08 -6.57 2.11
C ARG A 40 -19.47 -6.80 0.73
N THR A 41 -19.67 -5.88 -0.21
CA THR A 41 -19.13 -6.00 -1.58
C THR A 41 -17.62 -6.14 -1.57
N PHE A 42 -16.95 -5.41 -0.68
CA PHE A 42 -15.49 -5.48 -0.54
C PHE A 42 -15.03 -6.81 0.07
N ALA A 43 -15.70 -7.29 1.14
CA ALA A 43 -15.41 -8.60 1.74
C ALA A 43 -15.58 -9.73 0.73
N ASP A 44 -16.69 -9.73 -0.03
CA ASP A 44 -16.95 -10.70 -1.10
C ASP A 44 -15.86 -10.65 -2.19
N TYR A 45 -15.40 -9.45 -2.58
CA TYR A 45 -14.34 -9.28 -3.57
C TYR A 45 -12.99 -9.80 -3.10
N ILE A 46 -12.61 -9.54 -1.85
CA ILE A 46 -11.34 -10.04 -1.27
C ILE A 46 -11.41 -11.53 -0.95
N GLY A 47 -12.61 -12.05 -0.67
CA GLY A 47 -12.83 -13.45 -0.29
C GLY A 47 -12.60 -13.69 1.21
N VAL A 48 -13.02 -12.72 2.05
CA VAL A 48 -12.92 -12.78 3.51
C VAL A 48 -14.29 -12.61 4.17
N LYS A 49 -14.39 -12.97 5.44
CA LYS A 49 -15.66 -12.95 6.18
C LYS A 49 -16.14 -11.54 6.52
N TYR A 50 -15.23 -10.64 6.88
CA TYR A 50 -15.54 -9.31 7.39
C TYR A 50 -14.71 -8.22 6.72
N ALA A 51 -15.35 -7.09 6.47
CA ALA A 51 -14.71 -5.83 6.12
C ALA A 51 -15.27 -4.70 6.98
N VAL A 52 -14.44 -3.72 7.32
CA VAL A 52 -14.77 -2.59 8.16
C VAL A 52 -14.25 -1.31 7.51
N ALA A 53 -15.16 -0.45 7.06
CA ALA A 53 -14.82 0.82 6.41
C ALA A 53 -14.35 1.87 7.43
N LEU A 54 -13.20 2.49 7.14
CA LEU A 54 -12.44 3.38 8.02
C LEU A 54 -12.01 4.66 7.29
N PRO A 55 -11.66 5.74 8.01
CA PRO A 55 -11.29 7.01 7.38
C PRO A 55 -9.92 6.99 6.69
N SER A 56 -9.07 5.99 6.95
CA SER A 56 -7.76 5.82 6.30
C SER A 56 -7.20 4.42 6.53
N CYS A 57 -6.25 3.98 5.70
CA CYS A 57 -5.47 2.76 5.94
C CYS A 57 -4.63 2.88 7.22
N THR A 58 -4.10 4.06 7.53
CA THR A 58 -3.36 4.33 8.77
C THR A 58 -4.20 4.00 10.01
N SER A 59 -5.50 4.39 10.01
CA SER A 59 -6.41 4.04 11.09
C SER A 59 -6.76 2.53 11.10
N ALA A 60 -6.73 1.86 9.95
CA ALA A 60 -6.93 0.41 9.88
C ALA A 60 -5.76 -0.35 10.53
N ILE A 61 -4.51 0.04 10.24
CA ILE A 61 -3.33 -0.54 10.90
C ILE A 61 -3.37 -0.26 12.41
N HIS A 62 -3.71 0.98 12.80
CA HIS A 62 -3.80 1.35 14.22
C HIS A 62 -4.86 0.50 14.95
N LEU A 63 -6.04 0.31 14.36
CA LEU A 63 -7.07 -0.56 14.93
C LEU A 63 -6.66 -2.03 14.97
N SER A 64 -5.95 -2.53 13.95
CA SER A 64 -5.40 -3.89 13.95
C SER A 64 -4.47 -4.11 15.14
N LEU A 65 -3.51 -3.20 15.34
CA LEU A 65 -2.58 -3.26 16.46
C LEU A 65 -3.29 -3.17 17.82
N ALA A 66 -4.25 -2.24 17.96
CA ALA A 66 -5.02 -2.08 19.19
C ALA A 66 -5.94 -3.29 19.48
N ALA A 67 -6.54 -3.89 18.43
CA ALA A 67 -7.37 -5.09 18.57
C ALA A 67 -6.55 -6.33 18.94
N LEU A 68 -5.29 -6.39 18.52
CA LEU A 68 -4.31 -7.41 18.90
C LEU A 68 -3.65 -7.13 20.26
N GLU A 69 -4.08 -6.07 20.99
CA GLU A 69 -3.57 -5.66 22.30
C GLU A 69 -2.05 -5.35 22.30
N ILE A 70 -1.52 -4.91 21.17
CA ILE A 70 -0.10 -4.53 21.04
C ILE A 70 0.10 -3.13 21.63
N GLY A 71 1.15 -2.98 22.45
CA GLY A 71 1.39 -1.75 23.19
C GLY A 71 2.84 -1.54 23.67
N PRO A 72 3.02 -0.71 24.72
CA PRO A 72 4.34 -0.40 25.26
C PRO A 72 5.11 -1.64 25.72
N GLY A 73 6.34 -1.80 25.22
CA GLY A 73 7.21 -2.94 25.50
C GLY A 73 7.23 -4.00 24.39
N ASP A 74 6.25 -3.96 23.49
CA ASP A 74 6.18 -4.85 22.35
C ASP A 74 6.98 -4.31 21.16
N GLU A 75 7.40 -5.21 20.29
CA GLU A 75 8.05 -4.93 19.02
C GLU A 75 7.18 -5.40 17.84
N VAL A 76 7.09 -4.57 16.81
CA VAL A 76 6.41 -4.91 15.55
C VAL A 76 7.40 -4.77 14.40
N ILE A 77 7.59 -5.86 13.65
CA ILE A 77 8.49 -5.89 12.48
C ILE A 77 7.75 -5.32 11.28
N VAL A 78 8.42 -4.45 10.52
CA VAL A 78 7.91 -3.82 9.30
C VAL A 78 9.05 -3.71 8.28
N PRO A 79 8.81 -3.85 6.95
CA PRO A 79 9.86 -3.64 5.96
C PRO A 79 10.40 -2.21 6.04
N ASP A 80 11.72 -2.07 5.88
CA ASP A 80 12.39 -0.76 5.93
C ASP A 80 12.01 0.16 4.76
N VAL A 81 11.53 -0.42 3.66
CA VAL A 81 11.04 0.34 2.50
C VAL A 81 9.53 0.22 2.38
N THR A 82 8.86 1.25 2.79
CA THR A 82 7.41 1.47 2.63
C THR A 82 7.07 2.93 2.91
N TRP A 83 5.82 3.31 2.71
CA TRP A 83 5.30 4.58 3.21
C TRP A 83 5.25 4.57 4.74
N ILE A 84 5.55 5.72 5.37
CA ILE A 84 5.58 5.86 6.84
C ILE A 84 4.27 5.38 7.52
N ALA A 85 3.14 5.42 6.82
CA ALA A 85 1.85 5.01 7.34
C ALA A 85 1.79 3.53 7.78
N SER A 86 2.65 2.66 7.23
CA SER A 86 2.78 1.27 7.71
C SER A 86 3.44 1.18 9.09
N ALA A 87 4.34 2.12 9.43
CA ALA A 87 5.11 2.07 10.68
C ALA A 87 4.61 3.05 11.75
N ALA A 88 4.04 4.20 11.39
CA ALA A 88 3.61 5.21 12.35
C ALA A 88 2.58 4.68 13.37
N PRO A 89 1.59 3.84 13.00
CA PRO A 89 0.64 3.27 13.96
C PRO A 89 1.27 2.39 15.04
N ILE A 90 2.42 1.78 14.76
CA ILE A 90 3.20 1.04 15.78
C ILE A 90 3.60 2.00 16.91
N SER A 91 4.06 3.20 16.53
CA SER A 91 4.41 4.24 17.50
C SER A 91 3.19 4.83 18.21
N TYR A 92 2.01 4.87 17.54
CA TYR A 92 0.77 5.39 18.14
C TYR A 92 0.29 4.51 19.30
N VAL A 93 0.42 3.18 19.20
CA VAL A 93 0.11 2.25 20.29
C VAL A 93 1.22 2.16 21.36
N GLY A 94 2.33 2.90 21.19
CA GLY A 94 3.47 2.88 22.11
C GLY A 94 4.42 1.69 21.94
N ALA A 95 4.21 0.84 20.94
CA ALA A 95 5.10 -0.23 20.56
C ALA A 95 6.32 0.27 19.77
N GLN A 96 7.33 -0.56 19.60
CA GLN A 96 8.56 -0.22 18.90
C GLN A 96 8.60 -0.82 17.49
N PRO A 97 8.75 -0.02 16.43
CA PRO A 97 8.99 -0.56 15.10
C PRO A 97 10.38 -1.15 14.97
N VAL A 98 10.47 -2.34 14.36
CA VAL A 98 11.72 -3.01 14.00
C VAL A 98 11.78 -3.08 12.47
N PHE A 99 12.75 -2.37 11.87
CA PHE A 99 12.86 -2.27 10.42
C PHE A 99 13.68 -3.45 9.87
N ALA A 100 13.05 -4.29 9.05
CA ALA A 100 13.68 -5.43 8.41
C ALA A 100 13.95 -5.18 6.91
N ASP A 101 14.96 -5.83 6.35
CA ASP A 101 15.35 -5.67 4.95
C ASP A 101 14.30 -6.24 4.00
N ILE A 102 14.30 -5.73 2.79
CA ILE A 102 13.45 -6.18 1.70
C ILE A 102 14.15 -7.27 0.87
N ASP A 103 13.36 -8.08 0.19
CA ASP A 103 13.83 -8.95 -0.86
C ASP A 103 14.17 -8.14 -2.11
N ARG A 104 15.22 -8.56 -2.82
CA ARG A 104 15.73 -7.82 -3.97
C ARG A 104 14.86 -7.95 -5.21
N GLN A 105 14.12 -9.04 -5.33
CA GLN A 105 13.29 -9.32 -6.49
C GLN A 105 11.90 -8.74 -6.33
N THR A 106 11.27 -8.96 -5.17
CA THR A 106 9.90 -8.53 -4.91
C THR A 106 9.79 -7.11 -4.35
N TRP A 107 10.86 -6.58 -3.76
CA TRP A 107 10.94 -5.30 -3.02
C TRP A 107 10.12 -5.30 -1.72
N CYS A 108 9.47 -6.42 -1.39
CA CYS A 108 8.70 -6.62 -0.18
C CYS A 108 9.59 -7.20 0.94
N LEU A 109 9.02 -7.43 2.13
CA LEU A 109 9.74 -8.00 3.27
C LEU A 109 10.43 -9.33 2.91
N SER A 110 11.75 -9.43 3.17
CA SER A 110 12.50 -10.68 3.00
C SER A 110 12.20 -11.66 4.15
N PRO A 111 11.86 -12.93 3.88
CA PRO A 111 11.69 -13.95 4.91
C PRO A 111 12.93 -14.13 5.81
N GLU A 112 14.14 -14.09 5.23
CA GLU A 112 15.37 -14.18 6.00
C GLU A 112 15.58 -12.95 6.91
N ALA A 113 15.25 -11.76 6.42
CA ALA A 113 15.35 -10.55 7.22
C ALA A 113 14.29 -10.52 8.33
N PHE A 114 13.09 -11.02 8.07
CA PHE A 114 12.05 -11.20 9.08
C PHE A 114 12.53 -12.14 10.18
N ALA A 115 12.95 -13.36 9.84
CA ALA A 115 13.42 -14.36 10.81
C ALA A 115 14.56 -13.81 11.70
N ARG A 116 15.54 -13.11 11.10
CA ARG A 116 16.67 -12.51 11.85
C ARG A 116 16.27 -11.33 12.75
N SER A 117 15.11 -10.73 12.53
CA SER A 117 14.63 -9.56 13.27
C SER A 117 13.76 -9.93 14.48
N ILE A 118 13.39 -11.20 14.63
CA ILE A 118 12.54 -11.70 15.71
C ILE A 118 13.29 -11.66 17.04
N THR A 119 12.62 -11.13 18.06
CA THR A 119 13.06 -11.13 19.46
C THR A 119 11.94 -11.66 20.36
N PRO A 120 12.19 -11.93 21.64
CA PRO A 120 11.12 -12.30 22.59
C PRO A 120 10.02 -11.24 22.75
N LYS A 121 10.26 -10.00 22.32
CA LYS A 121 9.31 -8.88 22.37
C LYS A 121 8.47 -8.75 21.09
N THR A 122 8.82 -9.47 20.04
CA THR A 122 8.10 -9.38 18.77
C THR A 122 6.71 -9.98 18.91
N LYS A 123 5.67 -9.17 18.67
CA LYS A 123 4.25 -9.56 18.78
C LYS A 123 3.54 -9.59 17.43
N ALA A 124 3.96 -8.73 16.49
CA ALA A 124 3.39 -8.72 15.16
C ALA A 124 4.43 -8.43 14.09
N VAL A 125 4.07 -8.76 12.85
CA VAL A 125 4.73 -8.32 11.63
C VAL A 125 3.71 -7.63 10.73
N ILE A 126 4.13 -6.54 10.08
CA ILE A 126 3.36 -5.89 9.02
C ILE A 126 4.00 -6.30 7.70
N LEU A 127 3.28 -7.09 6.90
CA LEU A 127 3.65 -7.41 5.52
C LEU A 127 3.15 -6.29 4.62
N VAL A 128 4.01 -5.70 3.82
CA VAL A 128 3.62 -4.63 2.90
C VAL A 128 3.75 -5.09 1.47
N ASP A 129 2.66 -5.01 0.74
CA ASP A 129 2.55 -5.39 -0.68
C ASP A 129 2.93 -4.20 -1.56
N LEU A 130 4.23 -3.91 -1.60
CA LEU A 130 4.78 -2.67 -2.15
C LEU A 130 4.52 -2.53 -3.66
N TYR A 131 3.85 -1.44 -4.07
CA TYR A 131 3.51 -1.10 -5.46
C TYR A 131 2.69 -2.15 -6.21
N GLY A 132 2.01 -3.04 -5.47
CA GLY A 132 1.24 -4.15 -6.00
C GLY A 132 2.00 -5.47 -6.04
N ASN A 133 3.31 -5.48 -5.74
CA ASN A 133 4.09 -6.70 -5.60
C ASN A 133 3.69 -7.43 -4.31
N LEU A 134 3.83 -8.75 -4.32
CA LEU A 134 3.58 -9.58 -3.15
C LEU A 134 4.88 -10.23 -2.67
N PRO A 135 5.08 -10.34 -1.34
CA PRO A 135 6.23 -11.08 -0.78
C PRO A 135 6.05 -12.60 -0.95
N GLU A 136 7.04 -13.37 -0.53
CA GLU A 136 6.92 -14.82 -0.38
C GLU A 136 5.99 -15.17 0.82
N ILE A 137 4.68 -15.00 0.63
CA ILE A 137 3.67 -15.03 1.69
C ILE A 137 3.74 -16.33 2.50
N ASP A 138 3.80 -17.49 1.83
CA ASP A 138 3.80 -18.80 2.51
C ASP A 138 4.94 -18.92 3.51
N ARG A 139 6.17 -18.51 3.12
CA ARG A 139 7.33 -18.54 4.00
C ARG A 139 7.22 -17.57 5.17
N LEU A 140 6.67 -16.38 4.92
CA LEU A 140 6.48 -15.38 5.97
C LEU A 140 5.43 -15.83 6.99
N LEU A 141 4.33 -16.44 6.52
CA LEU A 141 3.29 -17.00 7.39
C LEU A 141 3.80 -18.20 8.20
N GLU A 142 4.63 -19.06 7.62
CA GLU A 142 5.27 -20.18 8.33
C GLU A 142 6.15 -19.67 9.48
N ILE A 143 7.00 -18.67 9.22
CA ILE A 143 7.86 -18.05 10.23
C ILE A 143 6.99 -17.42 11.35
N ALA A 144 5.97 -16.65 10.97
CA ALA A 144 5.07 -16.01 11.94
C ALA A 144 4.36 -17.04 12.82
N HIS A 145 3.85 -18.12 12.22
CA HIS A 145 3.17 -19.20 12.92
C HIS A 145 4.08 -19.90 13.94
N VAL A 146 5.31 -20.28 13.54
CA VAL A 146 6.29 -20.95 14.42
C VAL A 146 6.61 -20.08 15.65
N HIS A 147 6.66 -18.77 15.47
CA HIS A 147 6.98 -17.82 16.53
C HIS A 147 5.76 -17.21 17.24
N GLN A 148 4.53 -17.60 16.86
CA GLN A 148 3.26 -17.08 17.40
C GLN A 148 3.17 -15.54 17.25
N ILE A 149 3.62 -15.02 16.12
CA ILE A 149 3.61 -13.61 15.76
C ILE A 149 2.35 -13.33 14.93
N ALA A 150 1.57 -12.32 15.32
CA ALA A 150 0.40 -11.88 14.56
C ALA A 150 0.82 -11.23 13.23
N VAL A 151 0.00 -11.41 12.19
CA VAL A 151 0.28 -10.91 10.84
C VAL A 151 -0.76 -9.86 10.46
N ILE A 152 -0.29 -8.65 10.15
CA ILE A 152 -1.07 -7.57 9.54
C ILE A 152 -0.59 -7.43 8.10
N GLU A 153 -1.47 -7.65 7.12
CA GLU A 153 -1.14 -7.47 5.71
C GLU A 153 -1.53 -6.05 5.26
N ASP A 154 -0.54 -5.22 4.95
CA ASP A 154 -0.75 -3.89 4.38
C ASP A 154 -0.84 -3.99 2.86
N ALA A 155 -2.04 -4.24 2.37
CA ALA A 155 -2.41 -4.31 0.96
C ALA A 155 -2.85 -2.94 0.39
N ALA A 156 -2.45 -1.82 1.02
CA ALA A 156 -2.79 -0.47 0.58
C ALA A 156 -2.40 -0.17 -0.86
N GLU A 157 -1.49 -0.93 -1.43
CA GLU A 157 -0.92 -0.76 -2.77
C GLU A 157 -1.17 -1.95 -3.69
N ALA A 158 -1.87 -2.99 -3.19
CA ALA A 158 -2.06 -4.25 -3.89
C ALA A 158 -3.53 -4.64 -4.09
N PHE A 159 -4.44 -3.65 -4.11
CA PHE A 159 -5.85 -3.92 -4.42
C PHE A 159 -5.98 -4.67 -5.74
N GLY A 160 -6.48 -5.92 -5.68
CA GLY A 160 -6.63 -6.81 -6.83
C GLY A 160 -5.39 -7.62 -7.22
N SER A 161 -4.27 -7.51 -6.48
CA SER A 161 -3.16 -8.46 -6.60
C SER A 161 -3.54 -9.83 -6.02
N GLU A 162 -2.91 -10.89 -6.54
CA GLU A 162 -3.19 -12.27 -6.11
C GLU A 162 -1.91 -13.07 -5.89
N TYR A 163 -1.94 -13.95 -4.90
CA TYR A 163 -0.92 -14.96 -4.63
C TYR A 163 -1.59 -16.34 -4.60
N HIS A 164 -1.19 -17.22 -5.53
CA HIS A 164 -1.82 -18.53 -5.75
C HIS A 164 -3.34 -18.49 -5.87
N GLY A 165 -3.87 -17.47 -6.55
CA GLY A 165 -5.30 -17.27 -6.81
C GLY A 165 -6.11 -16.73 -5.62
N ARG A 166 -5.46 -16.40 -4.50
CA ARG A 166 -6.06 -15.67 -3.38
C ARG A 166 -5.68 -14.20 -3.44
N ARG A 167 -6.62 -13.32 -3.12
CA ARG A 167 -6.37 -11.87 -3.19
C ARG A 167 -5.53 -11.36 -2.04
N ALA A 168 -4.66 -10.39 -2.33
CA ALA A 168 -3.97 -9.59 -1.34
C ALA A 168 -4.94 -9.03 -0.31
N GLY A 169 -4.52 -8.93 0.95
CA GLY A 169 -5.32 -8.55 2.10
C GLY A 169 -6.04 -9.72 2.80
N SER A 170 -5.98 -10.96 2.24
CA SER A 170 -6.65 -12.12 2.81
C SER A 170 -5.73 -13.09 3.58
N PHE A 171 -4.44 -12.76 3.74
CA PHE A 171 -3.46 -13.72 4.25
C PHE A 171 -3.14 -13.54 5.73
N GLY A 172 -3.28 -12.32 6.28
CA GLY A 172 -2.97 -12.04 7.68
C GLY A 172 -4.12 -12.30 8.66
N ASP A 173 -3.87 -12.10 9.96
CA ASP A 173 -4.92 -11.98 10.98
C ASP A 173 -5.85 -10.80 10.65
N THR A 174 -5.29 -9.72 10.09
CA THR A 174 -6.01 -8.63 9.46
C THR A 174 -5.32 -8.22 8.16
N GLY A 175 -6.13 -7.82 7.15
CA GLY A 175 -5.65 -7.11 5.97
C GLY A 175 -6.13 -5.67 5.99
N VAL A 176 -5.34 -4.74 5.44
CA VAL A 176 -5.70 -3.33 5.40
C VAL A 176 -5.51 -2.73 4.02
N PHE A 177 -6.41 -1.82 3.63
CA PHE A 177 -6.42 -1.17 2.32
C PHE A 177 -6.53 0.33 2.42
N SER A 178 -5.99 1.03 1.42
CA SER A 178 -6.07 2.48 1.29
C SER A 178 -6.93 2.88 0.10
N PHE A 179 -7.80 3.84 0.34
CA PHE A 179 -8.63 4.48 -0.69
C PHE A 179 -8.28 5.96 -0.87
N HIS A 180 -7.03 6.33 -0.56
CA HIS A 180 -6.51 7.66 -0.86
C HIS A 180 -6.62 7.97 -2.37
N GLY A 181 -6.77 9.24 -2.75
CA GLY A 181 -7.01 9.70 -4.13
C GLY A 181 -6.02 9.24 -5.20
N SER A 182 -4.84 8.72 -4.80
CA SER A 182 -3.83 8.17 -5.73
C SER A 182 -3.90 6.65 -5.89
N LYS A 183 -4.76 5.96 -5.14
CA LYS A 183 -4.86 4.49 -5.20
C LYS A 183 -5.68 4.01 -6.39
N THR A 184 -5.59 2.72 -6.71
CA THR A 184 -6.33 2.09 -7.81
C THR A 184 -7.83 2.26 -7.62
N MET A 185 -8.33 2.01 -6.42
CA MET A 185 -9.67 2.29 -5.95
C MET A 185 -9.61 3.45 -4.94
N THR A 186 -10.51 4.43 -5.02
CA THR A 186 -10.46 5.62 -4.18
C THR A 186 -11.80 6.03 -3.60
N THR A 187 -11.75 6.65 -2.42
CA THR A 187 -12.86 7.41 -1.81
C THR A 187 -12.45 8.86 -1.51
N GLY A 188 -11.37 9.34 -2.18
CA GLY A 188 -10.71 10.61 -1.85
C GLY A 188 -9.74 10.42 -0.69
N GLU A 189 -10.26 10.15 0.48
CA GLU A 189 -9.61 9.61 1.66
C GLU A 189 -10.43 8.42 2.16
N GLY A 190 -9.77 7.38 2.69
CA GLY A 190 -10.46 6.20 3.21
C GLY A 190 -9.53 5.00 3.36
N GLY A 191 -10.06 3.96 4.01
CA GLY A 191 -9.41 2.67 4.17
C GLY A 191 -10.40 1.59 4.52
N MET A 192 -9.92 0.35 4.52
CA MET A 192 -10.68 -0.84 4.93
C MET A 192 -9.78 -1.71 5.79
N LEU A 193 -10.34 -2.29 6.84
CA LEU A 193 -9.77 -3.42 7.55
C LEU A 193 -10.60 -4.65 7.20
N VAL A 194 -9.94 -5.75 6.88
CA VAL A 194 -10.58 -7.03 6.59
C VAL A 194 -10.04 -8.12 7.50
N THR A 195 -10.85 -9.13 7.82
CA THR A 195 -10.44 -10.26 8.65
C THR A 195 -11.42 -11.43 8.53
N ASP A 196 -10.93 -12.66 8.75
CA ASP A 196 -11.75 -13.85 8.93
C ASP A 196 -12.01 -14.16 10.41
N ARG A 197 -11.37 -13.43 11.33
CA ARG A 197 -11.40 -13.65 12.77
C ARG A 197 -12.58 -12.95 13.43
N ASP A 198 -13.49 -13.71 14.03
CA ASP A 198 -14.68 -13.20 14.74
C ASP A 198 -14.32 -12.32 15.94
N ASP A 199 -13.27 -12.70 16.69
CA ASP A 199 -12.78 -11.97 17.86
C ASP A 199 -12.21 -10.58 17.47
N LEU A 200 -11.39 -10.53 16.43
CA LEU A 200 -10.83 -9.26 15.95
C LEU A 200 -11.91 -8.36 15.35
N PHE A 201 -12.84 -8.92 14.58
CA PHE A 201 -13.96 -8.15 14.04
C PHE A 201 -14.79 -7.52 15.17
N ALA A 202 -15.19 -8.31 16.17
CA ALA A 202 -15.96 -7.81 17.32
C ALA A 202 -15.19 -6.69 18.05
N ARG A 203 -13.88 -6.87 18.27
CA ARG A 203 -13.04 -5.90 18.94
C ARG A 203 -12.92 -4.60 18.14
N VAL A 204 -12.68 -4.68 16.84
CA VAL A 204 -12.59 -3.53 15.92
C VAL A 204 -13.91 -2.74 15.90
N GLN A 205 -15.07 -3.40 15.93
CA GLN A 205 -16.37 -2.72 15.95
C GLN A 205 -16.53 -1.83 17.20
N VAL A 206 -16.06 -2.27 18.35
CA VAL A 206 -16.07 -1.49 19.60
C VAL A 206 -15.06 -0.33 19.51
N LEU A 207 -13.82 -0.64 19.13
CA LEU A 207 -12.73 0.34 19.10
C LEU A 207 -12.95 1.47 18.10
N ARG A 208 -13.59 1.20 16.95
CA ARG A 208 -13.79 2.22 15.90
C ARG A 208 -14.84 3.28 16.23
N ASP A 209 -15.69 3.04 17.22
CA ASP A 209 -16.83 3.93 17.56
C ASP A 209 -16.91 4.24 19.05
N HIS A 210 -15.86 4.86 19.59
CA HIS A 210 -15.78 5.38 20.95
C HIS A 210 -15.87 4.35 22.07
N GLY A 211 -15.58 3.08 21.84
CA GLY A 211 -15.67 2.02 22.85
C GLY A 211 -17.11 1.64 23.21
N ARG A 212 -18.07 1.91 22.33
CA ARG A 212 -19.47 1.49 22.49
C ARG A 212 -19.69 0.10 21.92
N ALA A 213 -20.56 -0.66 22.60
CA ALA A 213 -21.03 -1.92 22.04
C ALA A 213 -21.87 -1.66 20.76
N PRO A 214 -21.77 -2.50 19.73
CA PRO A 214 -22.65 -2.40 18.57
C PRO A 214 -24.12 -2.44 18.99
N GLY A 215 -24.92 -1.49 18.46
CA GLY A 215 -26.35 -1.37 18.79
C GLY A 215 -26.68 -0.67 20.12
N ASP A 216 -25.69 -0.23 20.89
CA ASP A 216 -25.93 0.55 22.09
C ASP A 216 -26.63 1.89 21.76
N VAL A 217 -27.76 2.13 22.40
CA VAL A 217 -28.57 3.35 22.30
C VAL A 217 -28.52 4.21 23.57
N THR A 218 -27.80 3.74 24.59
CA THR A 218 -27.72 4.40 25.90
C THR A 218 -26.52 5.34 26.02
N PHE A 219 -25.66 5.37 25.01
CA PHE A 219 -24.41 6.15 24.95
C PHE A 219 -23.40 5.83 26.07
N ILE A 220 -23.41 4.56 26.54
CA ILE A 220 -22.43 4.09 27.52
C ILE A 220 -21.20 3.58 26.80
N ASN A 221 -20.08 4.29 27.01
CA ASN A 221 -18.75 3.87 26.52
C ASN A 221 -18.11 2.97 27.56
N GLN A 222 -17.70 1.76 27.17
CA GLN A 222 -17.12 0.78 28.09
C GLN A 222 -15.63 1.01 28.30
N GLU A 223 -14.98 1.71 27.36
CA GLU A 223 -13.55 2.02 27.39
C GLU A 223 -13.24 3.29 26.59
N VAL A 224 -12.04 3.82 26.77
CA VAL A 224 -11.50 4.88 25.90
C VAL A 224 -11.04 4.26 24.60
N ALA A 225 -11.64 4.71 23.48
CA ALA A 225 -11.34 4.18 22.15
C ALA A 225 -11.36 5.30 21.09
N PHE A 226 -11.49 4.96 19.82
CA PHE A 226 -11.28 5.87 18.71
C PHE A 226 -12.59 6.26 18.02
N LYS A 227 -12.52 7.34 17.21
CA LYS A 227 -13.59 7.67 16.26
C LYS A 227 -13.08 7.49 14.84
N TYR A 228 -13.11 6.25 14.35
CA TYR A 228 -12.60 5.87 13.03
C TYR A 228 -13.69 5.33 12.11
N LYS A 229 -14.89 5.87 12.20
CA LYS A 229 -15.98 5.54 11.29
C LYS A 229 -15.89 6.39 10.02
N MET A 230 -15.91 5.76 8.86
CA MET A 230 -15.95 6.42 7.55
C MET A 230 -17.25 7.23 7.39
N SER A 231 -17.27 8.30 6.59
CA SER A 231 -18.48 9.01 6.25
C SER A 231 -19.33 8.27 5.21
N SER A 232 -20.66 8.51 5.21
CA SER A 232 -21.58 7.92 4.23
C SER A 232 -21.20 8.27 2.79
N PHE A 233 -20.64 9.45 2.55
CA PHE A 233 -20.22 9.90 1.21
C PHE A 233 -19.01 9.12 0.70
N GLN A 234 -18.03 8.89 1.56
CA GLN A 234 -16.87 8.06 1.24
C GLN A 234 -17.29 6.62 0.99
N ALA A 235 -18.18 6.07 1.82
CA ALA A 235 -18.72 4.72 1.63
C ALA A 235 -19.51 4.57 0.31
N ALA A 236 -20.22 5.62 -0.12
CA ALA A 236 -20.94 5.64 -1.39
C ALA A 236 -19.98 5.59 -2.59
N ILE A 237 -18.92 6.42 -2.59
CA ILE A 237 -17.86 6.33 -3.61
C ILE A 237 -17.22 4.96 -3.57
N GLY A 238 -16.88 4.47 -2.37
CA GLY A 238 -16.23 3.18 -2.17
C GLY A 238 -17.04 2.02 -2.72
N LEU A 239 -18.36 2.00 -2.52
CA LEU A 239 -19.24 0.99 -3.10
C LEU A 239 -19.22 1.04 -4.64
N ALA A 240 -19.37 2.23 -5.24
CA ALA A 240 -19.37 2.39 -6.68
C ALA A 240 -18.04 1.92 -7.31
N GLN A 241 -16.92 2.22 -6.66
CA GLN A 241 -15.60 1.78 -7.08
C GLN A 241 -15.44 0.26 -6.89
N ALA A 242 -15.90 -0.32 -5.76
CA ALA A 242 -15.83 -1.76 -5.50
C ALA A 242 -16.64 -2.58 -6.52
N GLU A 243 -17.78 -2.08 -6.95
CA GLU A 243 -18.59 -2.69 -8.02
C GLU A 243 -17.90 -2.67 -9.41
N ARG A 244 -16.79 -1.93 -9.55
CA ARG A 244 -15.95 -1.83 -10.76
C ARG A 244 -14.53 -2.35 -10.53
N ALA A 245 -14.29 -3.11 -9.45
CA ALA A 245 -12.96 -3.53 -9.01
C ALA A 245 -12.13 -4.15 -10.15
N GLU A 246 -12.67 -5.16 -10.85
CA GLU A 246 -11.94 -5.82 -11.94
C GLU A 246 -11.64 -4.90 -13.15
N GLU A 247 -12.54 -3.98 -13.47
CA GLU A 247 -12.31 -2.96 -14.51
C GLU A 247 -11.11 -2.08 -14.14
N LEU A 248 -11.06 -1.59 -12.90
CA LEU A 248 -9.98 -0.74 -12.41
C LEU A 248 -8.63 -1.47 -12.41
N VAL A 249 -8.61 -2.73 -11.95
CA VAL A 249 -7.41 -3.57 -11.94
C VAL A 249 -6.96 -3.91 -13.35
N ALA A 250 -7.88 -4.30 -14.23
CA ALA A 250 -7.58 -4.58 -15.64
C ALA A 250 -6.97 -3.35 -16.33
N ARG A 251 -7.49 -2.15 -16.05
CA ARG A 251 -6.95 -0.90 -16.59
C ARG A 251 -5.53 -0.61 -16.10
N LYS A 252 -5.22 -0.88 -14.83
CA LYS A 252 -3.85 -0.75 -14.30
C LYS A 252 -2.88 -1.70 -14.99
N ARG A 253 -3.29 -2.94 -15.19
CA ARG A 253 -2.48 -3.95 -15.89
C ARG A 253 -2.27 -3.60 -17.36
N GLU A 254 -3.29 -3.06 -18.04
CA GLU A 254 -3.17 -2.56 -19.41
C GLU A 254 -2.12 -1.44 -19.50
N ILE A 255 -2.19 -0.45 -18.61
CA ILE A 255 -1.23 0.66 -18.56
C ILE A 255 0.19 0.12 -18.31
N PHE A 256 0.36 -0.82 -17.39
CA PHE A 256 1.65 -1.45 -17.17
C PHE A 256 2.15 -2.19 -18.40
N GLY A 257 1.28 -2.92 -19.10
CA GLY A 257 1.61 -3.60 -20.37
C GLY A 257 2.22 -2.65 -21.40
N TRP A 258 1.66 -1.46 -21.56
CA TRP A 258 2.23 -0.44 -22.46
C TRP A 258 3.65 0.00 -22.06
N TYR A 259 3.94 0.10 -20.77
CA TYR A 259 5.30 0.37 -20.28
C TYR A 259 6.24 -0.81 -20.48
N ASP A 260 5.78 -2.02 -20.19
CA ASP A 260 6.56 -3.24 -20.31
C ASP A 260 7.00 -3.45 -21.78
N GLU A 261 6.12 -3.31 -22.76
CA GLU A 261 6.43 -3.38 -24.18
C GLU A 261 7.53 -2.41 -24.63
N ARG A 262 7.65 -1.25 -23.96
CA ARG A 262 8.58 -0.17 -24.35
C ARG A 262 9.86 -0.14 -23.54
N LEU A 263 9.86 -0.66 -22.33
CA LEU A 263 10.98 -0.51 -21.37
C LEU A 263 11.59 -1.85 -20.99
N SER A 264 10.88 -2.99 -21.11
CA SER A 264 11.47 -4.30 -20.89
C SER A 264 12.58 -4.55 -21.93
N GLY A 265 13.66 -5.14 -21.50
CA GLY A 265 14.82 -5.36 -22.35
C GLY A 265 15.81 -4.18 -22.47
N ILE A 266 15.52 -3.01 -21.89
CA ILE A 266 16.52 -1.96 -21.74
C ILE A 266 17.52 -2.38 -20.66
N SER A 267 18.78 -2.53 -21.04
CA SER A 267 19.83 -2.95 -20.11
C SER A 267 19.92 -1.99 -18.92
N GLY A 268 19.94 -2.52 -17.70
CA GLY A 268 20.00 -1.74 -16.46
C GLY A 268 18.67 -1.12 -16.01
N VAL A 269 17.54 -1.48 -16.63
CA VAL A 269 16.18 -1.09 -16.20
C VAL A 269 15.43 -2.32 -15.74
N THR A 270 14.90 -2.31 -14.52
CA THR A 270 14.02 -3.34 -13.96
C THR A 270 12.66 -2.76 -13.68
N LEU A 271 11.59 -3.38 -14.19
CA LEU A 271 10.19 -3.04 -13.93
C LEU A 271 9.64 -3.83 -12.74
N ASN A 272 8.41 -3.49 -12.29
CA ASN A 272 7.72 -4.27 -11.27
C ASN A 272 7.75 -5.77 -11.62
N PRO A 273 8.14 -6.64 -10.68
CA PRO A 273 8.13 -8.09 -10.91
C PRO A 273 6.70 -8.66 -10.87
N GLU A 274 6.53 -9.78 -11.54
CA GLU A 274 5.36 -10.65 -11.38
C GLU A 274 5.86 -12.09 -11.30
N PRO A 275 6.33 -12.54 -10.11
CA PRO A 275 6.82 -13.90 -9.92
C PRO A 275 5.75 -14.95 -10.22
N ALA A 276 6.17 -16.18 -10.56
CA ALA A 276 5.27 -17.30 -10.79
C ALA A 276 4.33 -17.52 -9.59
N GLY A 277 3.05 -17.71 -9.87
CA GLY A 277 2.02 -17.85 -8.84
C GLY A 277 1.47 -16.51 -8.30
N THR A 278 2.00 -15.37 -8.76
CA THR A 278 1.45 -14.05 -8.41
C THR A 278 0.75 -13.40 -9.60
N ARG A 279 -0.18 -12.49 -9.30
CA ARG A 279 -0.78 -11.56 -10.25
C ARG A 279 -0.65 -10.17 -9.65
N ASN A 280 0.19 -9.32 -10.23
CA ASN A 280 0.42 -7.96 -9.75
C ASN A 280 -0.68 -7.02 -10.28
N SER A 281 -1.27 -6.19 -9.43
CA SER A 281 -2.25 -5.17 -9.84
C SER A 281 -1.61 -3.90 -10.38
N TYR A 282 -0.30 -3.73 -10.19
CA TYR A 282 0.51 -2.61 -10.67
C TYR A 282 -0.05 -1.24 -10.26
N TRP A 283 -0.31 -1.03 -8.95
CA TRP A 283 -0.74 0.28 -8.46
C TRP A 283 0.12 1.41 -8.99
N MET A 284 1.44 1.23 -8.99
CA MET A 284 2.41 2.13 -9.64
C MET A 284 3.26 1.35 -10.63
N THR A 285 3.45 1.89 -11.83
CA THR A 285 4.51 1.43 -12.73
C THR A 285 5.84 1.96 -12.20
N THR A 286 6.66 1.05 -11.70
CA THR A 286 7.93 1.37 -11.04
C THR A 286 9.09 0.87 -11.89
N VAL A 287 10.09 1.72 -12.07
CA VAL A 287 11.37 1.35 -12.67
C VAL A 287 12.47 1.48 -11.63
N VAL A 288 13.37 0.49 -11.59
CA VAL A 288 14.60 0.53 -10.79
C VAL A 288 15.78 0.49 -11.74
N LEU A 289 16.70 1.45 -11.60
CA LEU A 289 17.88 1.58 -12.43
C LEU A 289 19.07 0.84 -11.82
N ASP A 290 19.89 0.21 -12.65
CA ASP A 290 21.17 -0.31 -12.20
C ASP A 290 22.08 0.86 -11.75
N PRO A 291 22.66 0.78 -10.54
CA PRO A 291 23.62 1.80 -10.05
C PRO A 291 24.76 2.09 -11.03
N ALA A 292 25.17 1.10 -11.83
CA ALA A 292 26.20 1.26 -12.86
C ALA A 292 25.82 2.28 -13.94
N MET A 293 24.54 2.61 -14.14
CA MET A 293 24.10 3.66 -15.05
C MET A 293 24.49 5.07 -14.55
N GLY A 294 24.79 5.24 -13.26
CA GLY A 294 25.17 6.50 -12.63
C GLY A 294 24.06 7.55 -12.59
N LEU A 295 22.79 7.09 -12.66
CA LEU A 295 21.59 7.90 -12.52
C LEU A 295 20.93 7.61 -11.18
N THR A 296 20.45 8.63 -10.50
CA THR A 296 19.63 8.49 -9.28
C THR A 296 18.18 8.84 -9.56
N LYS A 297 17.29 8.40 -8.69
CA LYS A 297 15.87 8.79 -8.77
C LYS A 297 15.67 10.31 -8.81
N ALA A 298 16.48 11.08 -8.06
CA ALA A 298 16.39 12.53 -8.04
C ALA A 298 16.70 13.14 -9.43
N THR A 299 17.74 12.67 -10.10
CA THR A 299 18.12 13.11 -11.44
C THR A 299 17.03 12.79 -12.47
N VAL A 300 16.50 11.57 -12.44
CA VAL A 300 15.45 11.14 -13.39
C VAL A 300 14.17 11.96 -13.18
N ILE A 301 13.70 12.11 -11.94
CA ILE A 301 12.51 12.90 -11.60
C ILE A 301 12.67 14.35 -12.09
N GLN A 302 13.82 14.98 -11.82
CA GLN A 302 14.09 16.35 -12.27
C GLN A 302 14.02 16.49 -13.80
N GLN A 303 14.57 15.53 -14.54
CA GLN A 303 14.60 15.59 -16.00
C GLN A 303 13.22 15.30 -16.61
N LEU A 304 12.44 14.40 -16.03
CA LEU A 304 11.04 14.16 -16.44
C LEU A 304 10.15 15.38 -16.15
N ALA A 305 10.32 16.00 -14.98
CA ALA A 305 9.57 17.21 -14.61
C ALA A 305 9.83 18.38 -15.59
N ALA A 306 11.06 18.54 -16.08
CA ALA A 306 11.41 19.53 -17.10
C ALA A 306 10.65 19.31 -18.44
N LYS A 307 10.13 18.09 -18.66
CA LYS A 307 9.32 17.72 -19.83
C LYS A 307 7.81 17.66 -19.51
N GLN A 308 7.40 18.25 -18.39
CA GLN A 308 6.01 18.23 -17.91
C GLN A 308 5.47 16.80 -17.65
N ILE A 309 6.32 15.91 -17.14
CA ILE A 309 5.98 14.53 -16.76
C ILE A 309 6.22 14.40 -15.26
N ASP A 310 5.13 14.21 -14.51
CA ASP A 310 5.23 13.95 -13.08
C ASP A 310 5.75 12.52 -12.83
N SER A 311 6.52 12.37 -11.78
CA SER A 311 6.96 11.06 -11.28
C SER A 311 7.20 11.13 -9.78
N ARG A 312 7.24 9.97 -9.12
CA ARG A 312 7.47 9.90 -7.67
C ARG A 312 8.71 9.08 -7.37
N PRO A 313 9.45 9.43 -6.32
CA PRO A 313 10.58 8.61 -5.91
C PRO A 313 10.07 7.26 -5.37
N PHE A 314 10.82 6.21 -5.59
CA PHE A 314 10.75 5.00 -4.77
C PHE A 314 10.90 5.37 -3.30
N PHE A 315 10.16 4.74 -2.39
CA PHE A 315 10.20 5.10 -0.98
C PHE A 315 11.62 5.07 -0.42
N HIS A 316 11.87 5.97 0.52
CA HIS A 316 13.12 5.96 1.28
C HIS A 316 13.03 4.89 2.37
N PRO A 317 14.17 4.29 2.76
CA PRO A 317 14.20 3.45 3.95
C PRO A 317 13.68 4.24 5.16
N LEU A 318 12.75 3.67 5.92
CA LEU A 318 12.19 4.29 7.13
C LEU A 318 13.28 4.59 8.16
N SER A 319 14.29 3.72 8.24
CA SER A 319 15.47 3.92 9.09
C SER A 319 16.33 5.13 8.71
N HIS A 320 16.11 5.71 7.51
CA HIS A 320 16.83 6.89 7.03
C HIS A 320 16.06 8.21 7.24
N ILE A 321 14.72 8.16 7.26
CA ILE A 321 13.91 9.38 7.33
C ILE A 321 14.03 10.08 8.69
N PRO A 322 13.89 11.41 8.76
CA PRO A 322 14.05 12.18 10.01
C PRO A 322 13.19 11.67 11.17
N ALA A 323 12.00 11.14 10.90
CA ALA A 323 11.09 10.66 11.92
C ALA A 323 11.65 9.49 12.76
N TYR A 324 12.46 8.62 12.15
CA TYR A 324 12.98 7.42 12.83
C TYR A 324 14.51 7.35 12.92
N ARG A 325 15.26 8.11 12.13
CA ARG A 325 16.72 7.94 11.97
C ARG A 325 17.54 8.00 13.26
N GLN A 326 17.01 8.59 14.34
CA GLN A 326 17.69 8.72 15.62
C GLN A 326 17.35 7.58 16.60
N THR A 327 16.45 6.66 16.23
CA THR A 327 16.11 5.50 17.08
C THR A 327 17.17 4.42 16.97
N LEU A 328 17.32 3.62 18.05
CA LEU A 328 18.22 2.46 18.05
C LEU A 328 17.85 1.45 16.95
N ALA A 329 16.56 1.21 16.77
CA ALA A 329 16.05 0.32 15.70
C ALA A 329 16.51 0.77 14.30
N ALA A 330 16.44 2.08 14.03
CA ALA A 330 16.91 2.64 12.75
C ALA A 330 18.45 2.55 12.61
N GLU A 331 19.20 2.73 13.66
CA GLU A 331 20.67 2.56 13.63
C GLU A 331 21.05 1.11 13.28
N GLN A 332 20.38 0.15 13.91
CA GLN A 332 20.59 -1.27 13.63
C GLN A 332 20.18 -1.65 12.20
N ALA A 333 19.04 -1.12 11.72
CA ALA A 333 18.54 -1.34 10.37
C ALA A 333 19.53 -0.84 9.31
N ARG A 334 20.06 0.38 9.45
CA ARG A 334 21.07 0.92 8.52
C ARG A 334 22.31 0.06 8.35
N LYS A 335 22.67 -0.73 9.38
CA LYS A 335 23.82 -1.65 9.32
C LYS A 335 23.47 -2.99 8.64
N ARG A 336 22.19 -3.38 8.61
CA ARG A 336 21.76 -4.73 8.20
C ARG A 336 20.95 -4.74 6.89
N ASN A 337 20.22 -3.68 6.59
CA ASN A 337 19.25 -3.64 5.48
C ASN A 337 19.90 -3.19 4.18
N THR A 338 20.76 -4.04 3.63
CA THR A 338 21.57 -3.73 2.46
C THR A 338 20.77 -3.58 1.17
N ASN A 339 19.69 -4.36 0.98
CA ASN A 339 18.86 -4.29 -0.21
C ASN A 339 18.02 -2.99 -0.24
N ALA A 340 17.44 -2.60 0.90
CA ALA A 340 16.70 -1.35 1.03
C ALA A 340 17.53 -0.14 0.57
N TYR A 341 18.80 -0.09 1.00
CA TYR A 341 19.72 0.99 0.65
C TYR A 341 20.32 0.88 -0.75
N ALA A 342 20.40 -0.34 -1.31
CA ALA A 342 20.89 -0.55 -2.68
C ALA A 342 19.82 -0.20 -3.74
N ILE A 343 18.54 -0.38 -3.45
CA ILE A 343 17.44 -0.22 -4.41
C ILE A 343 16.83 1.18 -4.34
N SER A 344 16.52 1.67 -3.12
CA SER A 344 15.76 2.92 -2.93
C SER A 344 16.32 4.13 -3.66
N PRO A 345 17.64 4.38 -3.79
CA PRO A 345 18.16 5.54 -4.49
C PRO A 345 17.88 5.57 -6.00
N TYR A 346 17.54 4.43 -6.58
CA TYR A 346 17.49 4.21 -8.03
C TYR A 346 16.09 3.95 -8.58
N GLY A 347 15.07 3.86 -7.71
CA GLY A 347 13.71 3.56 -8.12
C GLY A 347 12.87 4.83 -8.39
N VAL A 348 12.06 4.79 -9.44
CA VAL A 348 11.14 5.87 -9.84
C VAL A 348 9.79 5.29 -10.23
N ASN A 349 8.71 5.89 -9.72
CA ASN A 349 7.35 5.58 -10.13
C ASN A 349 6.94 6.50 -11.29
N LEU A 350 6.59 5.92 -12.42
CA LEU A 350 6.17 6.61 -13.63
C LEU A 350 4.66 6.92 -13.61
N PRO A 351 4.16 7.85 -14.45
CA PRO A 351 2.75 8.15 -14.58
C PRO A 351 1.91 6.91 -14.90
N CYS A 352 0.90 6.65 -14.09
CA CYS A 352 0.00 5.49 -14.27
C CYS A 352 -1.42 5.77 -13.75
N GLY A 353 -1.88 7.04 -13.84
CA GLY A 353 -3.28 7.39 -13.56
C GLY A 353 -4.23 6.63 -14.49
N LEU A 354 -5.43 6.26 -14.00
CA LEU A 354 -6.37 5.44 -14.77
C LEU A 354 -6.86 6.11 -16.09
N SER A 355 -6.73 7.42 -16.19
CA SER A 355 -7.08 8.18 -17.41
C SER A 355 -5.94 8.34 -18.40
N ILE A 356 -4.72 7.85 -18.11
CA ILE A 356 -3.57 7.99 -19.01
C ILE A 356 -3.84 7.28 -20.33
N THR A 357 -3.45 7.91 -21.45
CA THR A 357 -3.55 7.31 -22.78
C THR A 357 -2.25 6.62 -23.18
N GLU A 358 -2.32 5.68 -24.12
CA GLU A 358 -1.14 5.00 -24.64
C GLU A 358 -0.14 5.99 -25.26
N SER A 359 -0.61 7.01 -26.00
CA SER A 359 0.26 8.05 -26.57
C SER A 359 0.95 8.91 -25.48
N GLN A 360 0.33 9.08 -24.32
CA GLN A 360 0.99 9.72 -23.18
C GLN A 360 2.07 8.80 -22.59
N VAL A 361 1.84 7.49 -22.54
CA VAL A 361 2.86 6.49 -22.15
C VAL A 361 4.01 6.50 -23.13
N ASP A 362 3.77 6.55 -24.45
CA ASP A 362 4.82 6.71 -25.48
C ASP A 362 5.71 7.91 -25.18
N ARG A 363 5.07 9.05 -24.87
CA ARG A 363 5.80 10.29 -24.54
C ARG A 363 6.64 10.13 -23.26
N VAL A 364 6.11 9.45 -22.23
CA VAL A 364 6.84 9.17 -21.00
C VAL A 364 8.04 8.29 -21.27
N CYS A 365 7.84 7.18 -21.99
CA CYS A 365 8.92 6.23 -22.33
C CYS A 365 10.01 6.90 -23.18
N ALA A 366 9.65 7.66 -24.21
CA ALA A 366 10.61 8.39 -25.03
C ALA A 366 11.41 9.41 -24.19
N ALA A 367 10.75 10.10 -23.26
CA ALA A 367 11.43 11.03 -22.36
C ALA A 367 12.39 10.30 -21.41
N PHE A 368 11.97 9.16 -20.83
CA PHE A 368 12.77 8.35 -19.93
C PHE A 368 13.98 7.74 -20.64
N ILE A 369 13.80 7.16 -21.83
CA ILE A 369 14.90 6.60 -22.66
C ILE A 369 15.93 7.68 -23.00
N ASN A 370 15.48 8.91 -23.36
CA ASN A 370 16.39 10.02 -23.61
C ASN A 370 17.22 10.41 -22.38
N VAL A 371 16.65 10.33 -21.16
CA VAL A 371 17.39 10.56 -19.90
C VAL A 371 18.52 9.55 -19.73
N ILE A 372 18.26 8.28 -20.03
CA ILE A 372 19.26 7.20 -19.93
C ILE A 372 20.34 7.36 -21.01
N ALA A 373 19.96 7.55 -22.26
CA ALA A 373 20.89 7.64 -23.40
C ALA A 373 21.83 8.85 -23.31
N HIS A 374 21.34 10.01 -22.85
CA HIS A 374 22.16 11.20 -22.71
C HIS A 374 23.33 10.99 -21.72
N ARG A 375 23.12 10.21 -20.68
CA ARG A 375 24.16 9.90 -19.69
C ARG A 375 25.21 8.94 -20.24
N GLU A 376 24.83 7.98 -21.06
CA GLU A 376 25.79 7.07 -21.72
C GLU A 376 26.72 7.80 -22.68
N SER A 377 26.20 8.78 -23.44
CA SER A 377 27.00 9.60 -24.35
C SER A 377 28.03 10.48 -23.61
N VAL A 378 27.63 11.09 -22.49
CA VAL A 378 28.55 11.87 -21.63
C VAL A 378 29.65 10.98 -21.02
N ARG A 379 29.34 9.76 -20.60
CA ARG A 379 30.35 8.82 -20.08
C ARG A 379 31.37 8.42 -21.13
N ARG A 380 30.94 8.13 -22.36
CA ARG A 380 31.84 7.74 -23.46
C ARG A 380 32.78 8.91 -23.90
N GLN A 381 32.41 10.16 -23.61
CA GLN A 381 33.26 11.31 -23.91
C GLN A 381 34.29 11.62 -22.81
N VAL A 382 34.11 11.09 -21.59
CA VAL A 382 34.94 11.32 -20.40
C VAL A 382 35.86 10.13 -20.09
N ALA A 383 35.60 8.95 -20.69
CA ALA A 383 36.46 7.78 -20.64
C ALA A 383 37.43 7.71 -21.83
#